data_c0890bbdd1025dff932baea2ee8f5109
#
_entry.id   c0890bbdd1025dff932baea2ee8f5109
#
_cell.length_a   1.000
_cell.length_b   1.000
_cell.length_c   1.000
_cell.angle_alpha   90.00
_cell.angle_beta   90.00
_cell.angle_gamma   90.00
#
_symmetry.space_group_name_H-M   'P 1'
#
loop_
_entity.id
_entity.type
_entity.pdbx_description
1 polymer ?
#
loop_
_entity_poly.entity_id
_entity_poly.type
_entity_poly.pdbx_seq_one_letter_code
_entity_poly.pdbx_strand_id
1 'polypeptide(L)'
;MQPNILFIQVDQLAAQFLRCYGDTVCHAPNLDRLAKQGTVFETAYCNFPLCSPSRASMAAGKLCSEIGAFDNAAELPASIPTYAHYLRAAGYQTALSGKMHFIGPDQHHGFEKRLTPDLYPADFSWVPNWGDEGERDTNDPRSVTVAGVCERSMQIDFDDLVTYQAVQHLYDIARSADDRPFFLQVSYTHPHEPYLCQKEYWDLYEDVDIPMPKVPALSQNQHDAHSARLLADFGMLDIRFDDDAIRTARRAYYGSISYLDALIGKLLETLERIGKRENTVIVFTSDHGEMLGERGMWFKKHFFEQSLKVPLIITGAGFAAGRAETPASLVDLLPTFMGIADGSGWTSPVEKLDGEDLSTFLTSPDKDRVIFAEYLAEATTSPIFMVRQGRFKYIHSETDPPLLFDVENDPDEINNLAGLPEHSEMEEQLRSIVLEKWDSTELTERIRLSQRRRRLVLESDKQGTRPRWNHDEEPGSDVVWYRGEGSYNEWAFRFLPISEEPN
;
A
#
# COMPACT_ATOMS: atom_id res chain seq x y z
N MET A 1 24.10 20.50 3.72
CA MET A 1 23.87 19.89 2.38
C MET A 1 22.59 19.10 2.51
N GLN A 2 21.64 19.29 1.61
CA GLN A 2 20.39 18.53 1.62
C GLN A 2 20.70 17.02 1.45
N PRO A 3 20.10 16.13 2.24
CA PRO A 3 20.32 14.69 2.07
C PRO A 3 19.61 14.17 0.82
N ASN A 4 20.11 13.09 0.25
CA ASN A 4 19.36 12.32 -0.71
C ASN A 4 18.22 11.57 0.00
N ILE A 5 17.21 11.14 -0.75
CA ILE A 5 16.11 10.33 -0.23
C ILE A 5 15.97 9.08 -1.11
N LEU A 6 16.09 7.91 -0.51
CA LEU A 6 15.68 6.64 -1.09
C LEU A 6 14.38 6.19 -0.43
N PHE A 7 13.28 6.25 -1.18
CA PHE A 7 11.98 5.80 -0.71
C PHE A 7 11.67 4.41 -1.27
N ILE A 8 11.64 3.41 -0.40
CA ILE A 8 11.35 2.02 -0.74
C ILE A 8 9.92 1.72 -0.31
N GLN A 9 9.06 1.45 -1.26
CA GLN A 9 7.68 1.08 -1.06
C GLN A 9 7.44 -0.35 -1.55
N VAL A 10 6.68 -1.13 -0.77
CA VAL A 10 6.23 -2.46 -1.17
C VAL A 10 4.72 -2.50 -1.23
N ASP A 11 4.14 -3.56 -1.77
CA ASP A 11 2.70 -3.71 -1.90
C ASP A 11 2.19 -4.79 -0.96
N GLN A 12 1.17 -4.43 -0.18
CA GLN A 12 0.39 -5.39 0.61
C GLN A 12 1.19 -6.08 1.73
N LEU A 13 2.20 -5.39 2.31
CA LEU A 13 2.95 -5.91 3.45
C LEU A 13 2.34 -5.43 4.76
N ALA A 14 1.73 -6.34 5.51
CA ALA A 14 1.26 -6.06 6.86
C ALA A 14 2.44 -6.00 7.85
N ALA A 15 2.46 -4.99 8.71
CA ALA A 15 3.56 -4.73 9.64
C ALA A 15 3.90 -5.95 10.51
N GLN A 16 2.90 -6.69 10.96
CA GLN A 16 3.04 -7.83 11.87
C GLN A 16 3.89 -8.98 11.32
N PHE A 17 4.20 -9.01 10.03
CA PHE A 17 5.06 -10.02 9.40
C PHE A 17 6.54 -9.63 9.37
N LEU A 18 6.94 -8.55 10.07
CA LEU A 18 8.34 -8.17 10.23
C LEU A 18 8.79 -8.29 11.70
N ARG A 19 10.05 -8.70 11.92
CA ARG A 19 10.61 -8.90 13.26
C ARG A 19 10.57 -7.64 14.12
N CYS A 20 10.77 -6.47 13.55
CA CYS A 20 10.68 -5.20 14.27
C CYS A 20 9.26 -4.88 14.77
N TYR A 21 8.24 -5.60 14.31
CA TYR A 21 6.85 -5.53 14.78
C TYR A 21 6.39 -6.79 15.52
N GLY A 22 7.35 -7.66 15.93
CA GLY A 22 7.10 -8.79 16.81
C GLY A 22 7.01 -10.15 16.12
N ASP A 23 7.17 -10.23 14.80
CA ASP A 23 7.27 -11.51 14.11
C ASP A 23 8.53 -12.28 14.55
N THR A 24 8.42 -13.59 14.66
CA THR A 24 9.52 -14.45 15.12
C THR A 24 10.12 -15.33 14.04
N VAL A 25 9.45 -15.46 12.90
CA VAL A 25 9.85 -16.40 11.83
C VAL A 25 10.37 -15.73 10.57
N CYS A 26 9.98 -14.50 10.29
CA CYS A 26 10.37 -13.77 9.09
C CYS A 26 11.90 -13.69 8.92
N HIS A 27 12.40 -13.99 7.75
CA HIS A 27 13.81 -13.87 7.39
C HIS A 27 14.02 -12.66 6.46
N ALA A 28 14.30 -11.49 7.05
CA ALA A 28 14.49 -10.22 6.35
C ALA A 28 15.67 -9.42 6.96
N PRO A 29 16.91 -9.90 6.80
CA PRO A 29 18.07 -9.34 7.50
C PRO A 29 18.41 -7.90 7.13
N ASN A 30 18.10 -7.44 5.90
CA ASN A 30 18.35 -6.07 5.48
C ASN A 30 17.33 -5.11 6.11
N LEU A 31 16.05 -5.48 6.17
CA LEU A 31 15.01 -4.74 6.87
C LEU A 31 15.25 -4.72 8.38
N ASP A 32 15.70 -5.85 8.97
CA ASP A 32 16.11 -5.91 10.37
C ASP A 32 17.28 -4.94 10.67
N ARG A 33 18.23 -4.82 9.75
CA ARG A 33 19.34 -3.86 9.85
C ARG A 33 18.83 -2.42 9.76
N LEU A 34 17.96 -2.10 8.82
CA LEU A 34 17.34 -0.77 8.71
C LEU A 34 16.58 -0.41 10.00
N ALA A 35 15.76 -1.32 10.51
CA ALA A 35 15.01 -1.12 11.75
C ALA A 35 15.92 -0.85 12.97
N LYS A 36 17.09 -1.51 13.03
CA LYS A 36 18.08 -1.28 14.10
C LYS A 36 18.82 0.04 13.96
N GLN A 37 18.92 0.60 12.76
CA GLN A 37 19.66 1.83 12.47
C GLN A 37 18.77 3.08 12.46
N GLY A 38 17.48 2.94 12.34
CA GLY A 38 16.53 4.02 12.17
C GLY A 38 15.42 4.04 13.21
N THR A 39 14.50 4.95 13.01
CA THR A 39 13.27 5.06 13.80
C THR A 39 12.22 4.10 13.20
N VAL A 40 11.70 3.19 14.03
CA VAL A 40 10.55 2.34 13.74
C VAL A 40 9.31 2.99 14.32
N PHE A 41 8.34 3.32 13.50
CA PHE A 41 7.03 3.79 13.98
C PHE A 41 6.20 2.58 14.38
N GLU A 42 5.85 2.47 15.67
CA GLU A 42 5.16 1.29 16.22
C GLU A 42 3.79 1.06 15.60
N THR A 43 3.15 2.16 15.23
CA THR A 43 1.87 2.16 14.55
C THR A 43 1.93 3.14 13.39
N ALA A 44 1.79 2.63 12.18
CA ALA A 44 1.59 3.44 10.98
C ALA A 44 0.41 2.87 10.19
N TYR A 45 -0.49 3.74 9.74
CA TYR A 45 -1.68 3.33 9.00
C TYR A 45 -1.68 3.87 7.57
N CYS A 46 -2.12 3.04 6.63
CA CYS A 46 -2.58 3.57 5.35
C CYS A 46 -3.91 4.31 5.54
N ASN A 47 -4.15 5.31 4.69
CA ASN A 47 -5.37 6.10 4.76
C ASN A 47 -6.52 5.51 3.93
N PHE A 48 -6.20 4.49 3.14
CA PHE A 48 -7.16 3.76 2.32
C PHE A 48 -6.60 2.34 2.10
N PRO A 49 -7.28 1.27 2.55
CA PRO A 49 -6.75 -0.09 2.41
C PRO A 49 -6.93 -0.67 0.99
N LEU A 50 -6.45 0.06 -0.03
CA LEU A 50 -6.47 -0.32 -1.45
C LEU A 50 -5.35 0.41 -2.21
N CYS A 51 -4.73 -0.25 -3.18
CA CYS A 51 -3.46 0.17 -3.80
C CYS A 51 -3.45 1.60 -4.36
N SER A 52 -4.20 1.90 -5.44
CA SER A 52 -4.17 3.22 -6.09
C SER A 52 -4.59 4.36 -5.14
N PRO A 53 -5.70 4.25 -4.40
CA PRO A 53 -6.10 5.29 -3.45
C PRO A 53 -5.07 5.53 -2.34
N SER A 54 -4.51 4.47 -1.73
CA SER A 54 -3.48 4.62 -0.71
C SER A 54 -2.26 5.35 -1.24
N ARG A 55 -1.78 4.97 -2.43
CA ARG A 55 -0.62 5.58 -3.08
C ARG A 55 -0.87 7.03 -3.48
N ALA A 56 -2.07 7.34 -3.97
CA ALA A 56 -2.49 8.71 -4.30
C ALA A 56 -2.57 9.59 -3.05
N SER A 57 -3.23 9.10 -1.99
CA SER A 57 -3.36 9.79 -0.71
C SER A 57 -1.99 10.09 -0.09
N MET A 58 -1.12 9.09 -0.02
CA MET A 58 0.26 9.21 0.45
C MET A 58 1.06 10.22 -0.38
N ALA A 59 0.96 10.16 -1.72
CA ALA A 59 1.70 11.06 -2.60
C ALA A 59 1.25 12.51 -2.48
N ALA A 60 -0.04 12.75 -2.27
CA ALA A 60 -0.64 14.06 -2.16
C ALA A 60 -0.63 14.62 -0.72
N GLY A 61 -0.38 13.78 0.31
CA GLY A 61 -0.49 14.17 1.73
C GLY A 61 -1.92 14.52 2.15
N LYS A 62 -2.94 13.97 1.43
CA LYS A 62 -4.37 14.28 1.60
C LYS A 62 -5.21 13.03 1.48
N LEU A 63 -6.37 13.01 2.11
CA LEU A 63 -7.32 11.91 1.99
C LEU A 63 -7.92 11.84 0.57
N CYS A 64 -8.31 10.65 0.15
CA CYS A 64 -8.86 10.40 -1.19
C CYS A 64 -10.20 11.13 -1.43
N SER A 65 -11.01 11.32 -0.40
CA SER A 65 -12.22 12.15 -0.45
C SER A 65 -11.94 13.60 -0.85
N GLU A 66 -10.78 14.14 -0.48
CA GLU A 66 -10.34 15.48 -0.86
C GLU A 66 -9.84 15.55 -2.33
N ILE A 67 -9.06 14.56 -2.75
CA ILE A 67 -8.37 14.57 -4.05
C ILE A 67 -9.12 13.84 -5.18
N GLY A 68 -10.19 13.11 -4.88
CA GLY A 68 -11.01 12.43 -5.88
C GLY A 68 -10.52 11.05 -6.31
N ALA A 69 -9.45 10.52 -5.72
CA ALA A 69 -8.89 9.20 -6.01
C ALA A 69 -9.67 8.08 -5.27
N PHE A 70 -10.93 7.86 -5.63
CA PHE A 70 -11.90 7.09 -4.85
C PHE A 70 -11.72 5.57 -4.92
N ASP A 71 -11.05 5.03 -5.94
CA ASP A 71 -10.91 3.60 -6.22
C ASP A 71 -9.74 3.29 -7.16
N ASN A 72 -9.49 2.02 -7.46
CA ASN A 72 -8.37 1.57 -8.30
C ASN A 72 -8.47 2.00 -9.78
N ALA A 73 -9.52 2.70 -10.17
CA ALA A 73 -9.66 3.29 -11.50
C ALA A 73 -9.97 4.80 -11.44
N ALA A 74 -9.81 5.43 -10.27
CA ALA A 74 -9.99 6.88 -10.12
C ALA A 74 -8.66 7.60 -10.31
N GLU A 75 -8.68 8.59 -11.22
CA GLU A 75 -7.51 9.41 -11.52
C GLU A 75 -7.09 10.26 -10.32
N LEU A 76 -5.78 10.33 -10.05
CA LEU A 76 -5.21 11.43 -9.29
C LEU A 76 -5.13 12.63 -10.25
N PRO A 77 -5.89 13.71 -10.04
CA PRO A 77 -5.85 14.84 -10.96
C PRO A 77 -4.45 15.45 -11.08
N ALA A 78 -3.98 15.69 -12.30
CA ALA A 78 -2.64 16.25 -12.58
C ALA A 78 -2.39 17.62 -11.93
N SER A 79 -3.44 18.31 -11.48
CA SER A 79 -3.35 19.57 -10.74
C SER A 79 -3.09 19.41 -9.24
N ILE A 80 -3.17 18.19 -8.70
CA ILE A 80 -2.88 17.90 -7.29
C ILE A 80 -1.37 17.73 -7.12
N PRO A 81 -0.69 18.61 -6.34
CA PRO A 81 0.73 18.47 -6.07
C PRO A 81 1.03 17.23 -5.25
N THR A 82 2.09 16.51 -5.61
CA THR A 82 2.60 15.34 -4.88
C THR A 82 3.94 15.67 -4.23
N TYR A 83 4.42 14.80 -3.35
CA TYR A 83 5.76 14.92 -2.78
C TYR A 83 6.85 15.07 -3.86
N ALA A 84 6.70 14.41 -5.04
CA ALA A 84 7.66 14.54 -6.13
C ALA A 84 7.69 15.97 -6.71
N HIS A 85 6.53 16.65 -6.82
CA HIS A 85 6.48 18.05 -7.23
C HIS A 85 7.17 18.97 -6.22
N TYR A 86 6.88 18.80 -4.91
CA TYR A 86 7.49 19.61 -3.86
C TYR A 86 9.00 19.40 -3.78
N LEU A 87 9.47 18.14 -3.83
CA LEU A 87 10.90 17.83 -3.82
C LEU A 87 11.61 18.35 -5.06
N ARG A 88 10.96 18.26 -6.24
CA ARG A 88 11.50 18.86 -7.46
C ARG A 88 11.61 20.38 -7.35
N ALA A 89 10.59 21.05 -6.80
CA ALA A 89 10.63 22.49 -6.53
C ALA A 89 11.71 22.83 -5.49
N ALA A 90 12.04 21.93 -4.56
CA ALA A 90 13.14 22.05 -3.61
C ALA A 90 14.53 21.75 -4.23
N GLY A 91 14.61 21.45 -5.53
CA GLY A 91 15.87 21.25 -6.25
C GLY A 91 16.34 19.79 -6.33
N TYR A 92 15.51 18.82 -5.96
CA TYR A 92 15.84 17.41 -6.14
C TYR A 92 15.69 16.95 -7.60
N GLN A 93 16.55 16.04 -8.04
CA GLN A 93 16.25 15.19 -9.19
C GLN A 93 15.36 14.04 -8.72
N THR A 94 14.18 13.90 -9.33
CA THR A 94 13.16 12.95 -8.88
C THR A 94 13.00 11.81 -9.87
N ALA A 95 13.07 10.56 -9.38
CA ALA A 95 12.92 9.37 -10.20
C ALA A 95 12.04 8.32 -9.55
N LEU A 96 11.28 7.59 -10.36
CA LEU A 96 10.42 6.49 -9.97
C LEU A 96 10.82 5.21 -10.71
N SER A 97 11.08 4.14 -9.97
CA SER A 97 11.18 2.78 -10.48
C SER A 97 10.10 1.92 -9.87
N GLY A 98 9.20 1.38 -10.67
CA GLY A 98 8.17 0.45 -10.20
C GLY A 98 6.75 1.00 -10.13
N LYS A 99 5.93 0.32 -9.33
CA LYS A 99 4.49 0.50 -9.23
C LYS A 99 4.12 1.79 -8.50
N MET A 100 3.29 2.63 -9.13
CA MET A 100 2.54 3.69 -8.44
C MET A 100 1.04 3.58 -8.64
N HIS A 101 0.61 2.80 -9.62
CA HIS A 101 -0.79 2.62 -9.97
C HIS A 101 -1.48 3.96 -10.26
N PHE A 102 -0.77 4.85 -10.97
CA PHE A 102 -1.35 6.10 -11.43
C PHE A 102 -2.36 5.85 -12.54
N ILE A 103 -3.57 6.31 -12.33
CA ILE A 103 -4.66 6.26 -13.29
C ILE A 103 -4.70 7.57 -14.05
N GLY A 104 -4.92 7.50 -15.35
CA GLY A 104 -4.99 8.68 -16.22
C GLY A 104 -3.72 8.89 -17.07
N PRO A 105 -3.72 9.92 -17.92
CA PRO A 105 -2.63 10.18 -18.87
C PRO A 105 -1.37 10.76 -18.21
N ASP A 106 -1.47 11.41 -17.04
CA ASP A 106 -0.28 11.84 -16.31
C ASP A 106 0.30 10.65 -15.53
N GLN A 107 1.38 10.09 -16.04
CA GLN A 107 2.08 8.97 -15.45
C GLN A 107 3.33 9.39 -14.68
N HIS A 108 3.60 10.68 -14.59
CA HIS A 108 4.77 11.25 -13.90
C HIS A 108 4.43 11.86 -12.54
N HIS A 109 3.35 12.60 -12.43
CA HIS A 109 2.95 13.28 -11.18
C HIS A 109 4.11 13.91 -10.40
N GLY A 110 4.99 14.64 -11.12
CA GLY A 110 6.13 15.37 -10.54
C GLY A 110 7.48 14.66 -10.65
N PHE A 111 7.54 13.37 -10.96
CA PHE A 111 8.81 12.71 -11.24
C PHE A 111 9.42 13.21 -12.56
N GLU A 112 10.71 13.56 -12.54
CA GLU A 112 11.44 13.90 -13.76
C GLU A 112 11.65 12.67 -14.66
N LYS A 113 11.89 11.51 -14.03
CA LYS A 113 12.09 10.24 -14.71
C LYS A 113 11.20 9.15 -14.14
N ARG A 114 10.63 8.36 -15.02
CA ARG A 114 9.99 7.10 -14.71
C ARG A 114 10.81 6.00 -15.36
N LEU A 115 11.44 5.14 -14.55
CA LEU A 115 12.47 4.19 -15.00
C LEU A 115 11.87 2.87 -15.48
N THR A 116 10.61 2.60 -15.14
CA THR A 116 9.87 1.40 -15.57
C THR A 116 8.42 1.76 -15.89
N PRO A 117 7.75 1.02 -16.79
CA PRO A 117 6.29 1.08 -16.87
C PRO A 117 5.64 0.63 -15.56
N ASP A 118 4.34 0.85 -15.39
CA ASP A 118 3.58 0.28 -14.29
C ASP A 118 3.14 -1.16 -14.63
N LEU A 119 2.84 -1.93 -13.59
CA LEU A 119 2.30 -3.29 -13.73
C LEU A 119 0.81 -3.27 -14.09
N TYR A 120 0.09 -2.27 -13.60
CA TYR A 120 -1.36 -2.16 -13.69
C TYR A 120 -1.81 -1.24 -14.82
N PRO A 121 -3.06 -1.40 -15.32
CA PRO A 121 -3.59 -0.51 -16.34
C PRO A 121 -3.77 0.92 -15.79
N ALA A 122 -3.42 1.92 -16.60
CA ALA A 122 -3.60 3.33 -16.26
C ALA A 122 -5.00 3.87 -16.61
N ASP A 123 -5.93 3.01 -16.96
CA ASP A 123 -7.23 3.38 -17.50
C ASP A 123 -8.40 3.09 -16.54
N PHE A 124 -9.62 3.33 -16.99
CA PHE A 124 -10.83 3.19 -16.18
C PHE A 124 -11.43 1.78 -16.20
N SER A 125 -10.68 0.74 -16.61
CA SER A 125 -11.22 -0.65 -16.74
C SER A 125 -11.78 -1.19 -15.44
N TRP A 126 -11.23 -0.77 -14.30
CA TRP A 126 -11.63 -1.26 -12.97
C TRP A 126 -12.57 -0.31 -12.21
N VAL A 127 -13.31 0.55 -12.94
CA VAL A 127 -14.24 1.47 -12.29
C VAL A 127 -15.39 0.72 -11.62
N PRO A 128 -15.61 0.88 -10.29
CA PRO A 128 -16.70 0.23 -9.59
C PRO A 128 -18.07 0.76 -10.01
N ASN A 129 -19.14 0.07 -9.60
CA ASN A 129 -20.51 0.49 -9.82
C ASN A 129 -21.37 0.44 -8.55
N TRP A 130 -21.54 1.57 -7.91
CA TRP A 130 -22.40 1.69 -6.74
C TRP A 130 -23.90 1.67 -7.07
N GLY A 131 -24.26 1.62 -8.35
CA GLY A 131 -25.67 1.63 -8.82
C GLY A 131 -26.18 0.30 -9.39
N ASP A 132 -25.28 -0.70 -9.53
CA ASP A 132 -25.63 -1.96 -10.19
C ASP A 132 -24.94 -3.14 -9.46
N GLU A 133 -25.71 -4.16 -9.10
CA GLU A 133 -25.21 -5.29 -8.31
C GLU A 133 -24.47 -6.36 -9.15
N GLY A 134 -24.24 -6.12 -10.44
CA GLY A 134 -23.98 -7.18 -11.41
C GLY A 134 -22.55 -7.43 -11.83
N GLU A 135 -21.65 -6.45 -11.86
CA GLU A 135 -20.26 -6.64 -12.34
C GLU A 135 -19.27 -6.42 -11.22
N ARG A 136 -18.49 -7.47 -10.95
CA ARG A 136 -17.48 -7.53 -9.90
C ARG A 136 -16.14 -7.81 -10.55
N ASP A 137 -15.23 -6.84 -10.51
CA ASP A 137 -13.82 -7.09 -10.82
C ASP A 137 -13.07 -7.17 -9.49
N THR A 138 -12.83 -8.38 -9.03
CA THR A 138 -12.49 -8.63 -7.63
C THR A 138 -11.25 -9.49 -7.49
N ASN A 139 -10.66 -9.49 -6.31
CA ASN A 139 -9.61 -10.42 -5.96
C ASN A 139 -10.07 -11.87 -6.18
N ASP A 140 -9.14 -12.71 -6.60
CA ASP A 140 -9.43 -14.08 -7.03
C ASP A 140 -9.00 -15.09 -5.96
N PRO A 141 -9.94 -15.93 -5.45
CA PRO A 141 -9.64 -16.95 -4.45
C PRO A 141 -8.58 -17.96 -4.90
N ARG A 142 -8.34 -18.09 -6.22
CA ARG A 142 -7.24 -18.92 -6.74
C ARG A 142 -5.88 -18.52 -6.19
N SER A 143 -5.69 -17.26 -5.80
CA SER A 143 -4.46 -16.78 -5.16
C SER A 143 -4.02 -17.64 -3.98
N VAL A 144 -4.98 -18.20 -3.23
CA VAL A 144 -4.72 -19.11 -2.11
C VAL A 144 -4.48 -20.54 -2.57
N THR A 145 -5.27 -21.02 -3.55
CA THR A 145 -5.19 -22.44 -3.99
C THR A 145 -4.00 -22.74 -4.87
N VAL A 146 -3.42 -21.75 -5.55
CA VAL A 146 -2.18 -21.89 -6.35
C VAL A 146 -0.93 -21.48 -5.56
N ALA A 147 -1.09 -21.11 -4.29
CA ALA A 147 0.02 -20.65 -3.47
C ALA A 147 1.14 -21.69 -3.39
N GLY A 148 2.37 -21.21 -3.26
CA GLY A 148 3.54 -22.07 -3.10
C GLY A 148 4.75 -21.63 -3.91
N VAL A 149 5.47 -22.60 -4.43
CA VAL A 149 6.72 -22.38 -5.16
C VAL A 149 6.46 -22.24 -6.65
N CYS A 150 7.13 -21.26 -7.27
CA CYS A 150 7.19 -21.13 -8.73
C CYS A 150 8.62 -20.85 -9.18
N GLU A 151 8.92 -21.12 -10.44
CA GLU A 151 10.20 -20.72 -11.03
C GLU A 151 10.21 -19.23 -11.33
N ARG A 152 9.15 -18.72 -11.97
CA ARG A 152 8.98 -17.30 -12.32
C ARG A 152 7.50 -16.95 -12.33
N SER A 153 7.20 -15.68 -12.00
CA SER A 153 5.89 -15.06 -12.16
C SER A 153 6.05 -13.68 -12.78
N MET A 154 4.97 -13.11 -13.28
CA MET A 154 4.96 -11.75 -13.81
C MET A 154 5.45 -10.73 -12.76
N GLN A 155 5.07 -10.91 -11.49
CA GLN A 155 5.47 -10.03 -10.40
C GLN A 155 6.97 -10.13 -10.10
N ILE A 156 7.55 -11.35 -10.10
CA ILE A 156 8.99 -11.55 -9.96
C ILE A 156 9.75 -10.89 -11.10
N ASP A 157 9.28 -11.04 -12.36
CA ASP A 157 9.89 -10.41 -13.52
C ASP A 157 9.87 -8.89 -13.43
N PHE A 158 8.76 -8.34 -12.95
CA PHE A 158 8.60 -6.91 -12.75
C PHE A 158 9.51 -6.38 -11.64
N ASP A 159 9.55 -6.99 -10.47
CA ASP A 159 10.35 -6.51 -9.33
C ASP A 159 11.85 -6.67 -9.58
N ASP A 160 12.28 -7.69 -10.34
CA ASP A 160 13.66 -7.81 -10.84
C ASP A 160 14.01 -6.63 -11.77
N LEU A 161 13.11 -6.27 -12.70
CA LEU A 161 13.31 -5.10 -13.57
C LEU A 161 13.36 -3.81 -12.78
N VAL A 162 12.44 -3.61 -11.84
CA VAL A 162 12.40 -2.44 -10.94
C VAL A 162 13.73 -2.26 -10.23
N THR A 163 14.29 -3.35 -9.67
CA THR A 163 15.58 -3.34 -8.99
C THR A 163 16.72 -3.02 -9.95
N TYR A 164 16.74 -3.66 -11.12
CA TYR A 164 17.77 -3.44 -12.12
C TYR A 164 17.83 -1.97 -12.55
N GLN A 165 16.70 -1.38 -12.90
CA GLN A 165 16.60 0.00 -13.33
C GLN A 165 16.98 1.00 -12.22
N ALA A 166 16.53 0.74 -10.99
CA ALA A 166 16.91 1.57 -9.84
C ALA A 166 18.43 1.53 -9.58
N VAL A 167 19.05 0.35 -9.63
CA VAL A 167 20.51 0.19 -9.48
C VAL A 167 21.27 0.89 -10.60
N GLN A 168 20.83 0.75 -11.87
CA GLN A 168 21.47 1.47 -13.00
C GLN A 168 21.36 2.99 -12.80
N HIS A 169 20.18 3.48 -12.39
CA HIS A 169 19.98 4.90 -12.14
C HIS A 169 20.88 5.44 -11.02
N LEU A 170 21.07 4.69 -9.93
CA LEU A 170 22.02 5.06 -8.87
C LEU A 170 23.47 5.16 -9.39
N TYR A 171 23.89 4.25 -10.26
CA TYR A 171 25.22 4.35 -10.92
C TYR A 171 25.31 5.54 -11.88
N ASP A 172 24.22 5.89 -12.59
CA ASP A 172 24.18 7.06 -13.46
C ASP A 172 24.25 8.36 -12.65
N ILE A 173 23.57 8.44 -11.52
CA ILE A 173 23.73 9.55 -10.56
C ILE A 173 25.19 9.70 -10.11
N ALA A 174 25.87 8.59 -9.80
CA ALA A 174 27.28 8.63 -9.36
C ALA A 174 28.26 9.08 -10.46
N ARG A 175 27.90 8.90 -11.75
CA ARG A 175 28.69 9.34 -12.91
C ARG A 175 28.31 10.72 -13.41
N SER A 176 27.15 11.25 -12.99
CA SER A 176 26.63 12.51 -13.48
C SER A 176 27.40 13.71 -12.93
N ALA A 177 27.46 14.78 -13.73
CA ALA A 177 27.89 16.09 -13.26
C ALA A 177 26.77 16.88 -12.56
N ASP A 178 25.54 16.35 -12.54
CA ASP A 178 24.42 16.94 -11.80
C ASP A 178 24.59 16.57 -10.32
N ASP A 179 24.89 17.55 -9.49
CA ASP A 179 25.15 17.42 -8.06
C ASP A 179 23.92 17.68 -7.18
N ARG A 180 22.75 17.87 -7.81
CA ARG A 180 21.47 17.97 -7.07
C ARG A 180 21.27 16.73 -6.21
N PRO A 181 20.68 16.87 -5.00
CA PRO A 181 20.23 15.70 -4.25
C PRO A 181 19.20 14.90 -5.06
N PHE A 182 19.17 13.59 -4.89
CA PHE A 182 18.16 12.76 -5.53
C PHE A 182 17.03 12.37 -4.58
N PHE A 183 15.83 12.24 -5.14
CA PHE A 183 14.71 11.48 -4.59
C PHE A 183 14.44 10.31 -5.53
N LEU A 184 14.78 9.11 -5.08
CA LEU A 184 14.49 7.88 -5.82
C LEU A 184 13.44 7.08 -5.07
N GLN A 185 12.26 6.92 -5.66
CA GLN A 185 11.26 5.97 -5.20
C GLN A 185 11.44 4.65 -5.94
N VAL A 186 11.57 3.57 -5.17
CA VAL A 186 11.61 2.20 -5.67
C VAL A 186 10.39 1.48 -5.10
N SER A 187 9.49 1.06 -5.98
CA SER A 187 8.17 0.57 -5.57
C SER A 187 7.90 -0.82 -6.16
N TYR A 188 7.88 -1.81 -5.28
CA TYR A 188 7.72 -3.22 -5.61
C TYR A 188 6.26 -3.67 -5.59
N THR A 189 6.00 -4.84 -6.20
CA THR A 189 4.68 -5.47 -6.18
C THR A 189 4.55 -6.55 -5.12
N HIS A 190 5.65 -7.23 -4.75
CA HIS A 190 5.60 -8.20 -3.66
C HIS A 190 5.42 -7.50 -2.30
N PRO A 191 4.84 -8.22 -1.32
CA PRO A 191 4.32 -9.60 -1.34
C PRO A 191 2.83 -9.73 -1.77
N HIS A 192 2.30 -8.84 -2.63
CA HIS A 192 0.93 -8.92 -3.16
C HIS A 192 0.62 -10.29 -3.79
N GLU A 193 -0.61 -10.78 -3.63
CA GLU A 193 -1.05 -12.03 -4.27
C GLU A 193 -0.87 -12.02 -5.81
N PRO A 194 -0.79 -13.23 -6.46
CA PRO A 194 -0.90 -14.57 -5.90
C PRO A 194 0.31 -14.94 -5.04
N TYR A 195 0.08 -15.72 -3.96
CA TYR A 195 1.12 -16.05 -2.98
C TYR A 195 2.11 -17.07 -3.56
N LEU A 196 3.04 -16.57 -4.33
CA LEU A 196 4.05 -17.35 -5.05
C LEU A 196 5.44 -16.83 -4.71
N CYS A 197 6.39 -17.73 -4.45
CA CYS A 197 7.79 -17.36 -4.28
C CYS A 197 8.72 -18.37 -4.94
N GLN A 198 9.97 -17.99 -5.19
CA GLN A 198 10.98 -18.87 -5.72
C GLN A 198 11.45 -19.87 -4.65
N LYS A 199 11.91 -21.05 -5.11
CA LYS A 199 12.30 -22.14 -4.23
C LYS A 199 13.34 -21.74 -3.17
N GLU A 200 14.33 -20.95 -3.55
CA GLU A 200 15.37 -20.50 -2.62
C GLU A 200 14.83 -19.73 -1.40
N TYR A 201 13.76 -18.93 -1.57
CA TYR A 201 13.11 -18.20 -0.48
C TYR A 201 12.09 -19.06 0.26
N TRP A 202 11.46 -20.01 -0.40
CA TRP A 202 10.58 -21.00 0.21
C TRP A 202 11.36 -21.91 1.17
N ASP A 203 12.55 -22.37 0.78
CA ASP A 203 13.37 -23.31 1.56
C ASP A 203 13.89 -22.69 2.87
N LEU A 204 13.95 -21.34 2.97
CA LEU A 204 14.28 -20.66 4.23
C LEU A 204 13.30 -21.00 5.37
N TYR A 205 12.12 -21.52 5.04
CA TYR A 205 11.05 -21.81 5.97
C TYR A 205 10.71 -23.32 6.01
N GLU A 206 11.61 -24.21 5.58
CA GLU A 206 11.37 -25.67 5.52
C GLU A 206 11.10 -26.25 6.92
N ASP A 207 11.93 -25.89 7.89
CA ASP A 207 11.84 -26.38 9.26
C ASP A 207 11.13 -25.38 10.21
N VAL A 208 10.42 -24.40 9.65
CA VAL A 208 9.74 -23.36 10.44
C VAL A 208 8.27 -23.72 10.59
N ASP A 209 7.79 -23.73 11.83
CA ASP A 209 6.35 -23.79 12.09
C ASP A 209 5.69 -22.46 11.72
N ILE A 210 5.09 -22.42 10.52
CA ILE A 210 4.44 -21.21 10.00
C ILE A 210 3.21 -20.89 10.86
N PRO A 211 3.16 -19.69 11.47
CA PRO A 211 2.03 -19.32 12.32
C PRO A 211 0.71 -19.33 11.54
N MET A 212 -0.32 -19.93 12.11
CA MET A 212 -1.68 -19.86 11.60
C MET A 212 -2.34 -18.52 11.96
N PRO A 213 -3.45 -18.14 11.30
CA PRO A 213 -4.22 -16.95 11.69
C PRO A 213 -4.56 -16.99 13.18
N LYS A 214 -4.40 -15.86 13.87
CA LYS A 214 -4.75 -15.73 15.30
C LYS A 214 -6.26 -15.83 15.50
N VAL A 215 -7.01 -15.19 14.61
CA VAL A 215 -8.47 -15.31 14.58
C VAL A 215 -8.84 -16.30 13.47
N PRO A 216 -9.36 -17.49 13.84
CA PRO A 216 -9.75 -18.49 12.83
C PRO A 216 -10.92 -18.01 11.98
N ALA A 217 -11.20 -18.73 10.89
CA ALA A 217 -12.30 -18.41 10.00
C ALA A 217 -13.62 -18.34 10.76
N LEU A 218 -14.32 -17.21 10.61
CA LEU A 218 -15.62 -16.96 11.20
C LEU A 218 -16.74 -17.59 10.36
N SER A 219 -17.88 -17.88 10.98
CA SER A 219 -19.11 -18.20 10.25
C SER A 219 -19.73 -16.93 9.64
N GLN A 220 -20.51 -17.07 8.60
CA GLN A 220 -21.10 -15.92 7.88
C GLN A 220 -21.79 -14.89 8.77
N ASN A 221 -22.53 -15.36 9.78
CA ASN A 221 -23.27 -14.50 10.71
C ASN A 221 -22.42 -13.83 11.81
N GLN A 222 -21.12 -14.12 11.86
CA GLN A 222 -20.18 -13.50 12.78
C GLN A 222 -19.39 -12.36 12.15
N HIS A 223 -19.44 -12.24 10.83
CA HIS A 223 -18.82 -11.13 10.11
C HIS A 223 -19.66 -9.86 10.24
N ASP A 224 -18.99 -8.72 10.32
CA ASP A 224 -19.65 -7.43 10.14
C ASP A 224 -20.17 -7.27 8.69
N ALA A 225 -21.00 -6.26 8.47
CA ALA A 225 -21.70 -6.08 7.20
C ALA A 225 -20.73 -5.85 6.02
N HIS A 226 -19.64 -5.08 6.23
CA HIS A 226 -18.66 -4.84 5.19
C HIS A 226 -17.84 -6.09 4.87
N SER A 227 -17.36 -6.81 5.88
CA SER A 227 -16.65 -8.09 5.73
C SER A 227 -17.49 -9.12 4.96
N ALA A 228 -18.78 -9.22 5.28
CA ALA A 228 -19.69 -10.13 4.57
C ALA A 228 -19.85 -9.75 3.09
N ARG A 229 -19.95 -8.45 2.77
CA ARG A 229 -20.00 -7.98 1.37
C ARG A 229 -18.69 -8.26 0.63
N LEU A 230 -17.54 -8.06 1.26
CA LEU A 230 -16.23 -8.35 0.66
C LEU A 230 -16.06 -9.85 0.38
N LEU A 231 -16.46 -10.73 1.30
CA LEU A 231 -16.45 -12.18 1.05
C LEU A 231 -17.35 -12.57 -0.12
N ALA A 232 -18.54 -11.93 -0.24
CA ALA A 232 -19.42 -12.12 -1.39
C ALA A 232 -18.77 -11.63 -2.69
N ASP A 233 -18.15 -10.46 -2.64
CA ASP A 233 -17.47 -9.82 -3.76
C ASP A 233 -16.28 -10.65 -4.25
N PHE A 234 -15.47 -11.21 -3.35
CA PHE A 234 -14.37 -12.12 -3.68
C PHE A 234 -14.84 -13.52 -4.10
N GLY A 235 -16.13 -13.83 -4.04
CA GLY A 235 -16.64 -15.18 -4.30
C GLY A 235 -16.23 -16.19 -3.23
N MET A 236 -15.93 -15.73 -2.01
CA MET A 236 -15.38 -16.55 -0.92
C MET A 236 -16.41 -16.92 0.18
N LEU A 237 -17.68 -16.53 0.06
CA LEU A 237 -18.68 -16.78 1.11
C LEU A 237 -18.77 -18.26 1.53
N ASP A 238 -18.71 -19.15 0.55
CA ASP A 238 -18.86 -20.60 0.75
C ASP A 238 -17.53 -21.36 0.64
N ILE A 239 -16.42 -20.63 0.44
CA ILE A 239 -15.09 -21.24 0.37
C ILE A 239 -14.49 -21.34 1.79
N ARG A 240 -13.98 -22.54 2.09
CA ARG A 240 -13.17 -22.79 3.29
C ARG A 240 -11.87 -23.42 2.85
N PHE A 241 -10.78 -22.73 3.10
CA PHE A 241 -9.46 -23.26 2.89
C PHE A 241 -9.09 -24.13 4.09
N ASP A 242 -8.47 -25.26 3.82
CA ASP A 242 -7.93 -26.11 4.89
C ASP A 242 -6.62 -25.52 5.46
N ASP A 243 -6.16 -26.08 6.57
CA ASP A 243 -4.97 -25.60 7.27
C ASP A 243 -3.71 -25.70 6.39
N ASP A 244 -3.64 -26.68 5.51
CA ASP A 244 -2.48 -26.86 4.62
C ASP A 244 -2.44 -25.77 3.55
N ALA A 245 -3.57 -25.42 2.94
CA ALA A 245 -3.66 -24.31 2.00
C ALA A 245 -3.32 -22.97 2.65
N ILE A 246 -3.86 -22.72 3.85
CA ILE A 246 -3.56 -21.51 4.64
C ILE A 246 -2.06 -21.44 4.96
N ARG A 247 -1.48 -22.50 5.47
CA ARG A 247 -0.06 -22.59 5.83
C ARG A 247 0.83 -22.41 4.61
N THR A 248 0.46 -22.99 3.47
CA THR A 248 1.17 -22.85 2.20
C THR A 248 1.18 -21.40 1.72
N ALA A 249 0.03 -20.73 1.70
CA ALA A 249 -0.07 -19.33 1.31
C ALA A 249 0.75 -18.40 2.25
N ARG A 250 0.66 -18.63 3.57
CA ARG A 250 1.46 -17.87 4.55
C ARG A 250 2.95 -18.09 4.40
N ARG A 251 3.40 -19.35 4.15
CA ARG A 251 4.81 -19.66 3.88
C ARG A 251 5.30 -18.94 2.61
N ALA A 252 4.51 -18.97 1.53
CA ALA A 252 4.85 -18.27 0.29
C ALA A 252 4.92 -16.73 0.50
N TYR A 253 4.04 -16.17 1.32
CA TYR A 253 4.08 -14.75 1.68
C TYR A 253 5.38 -14.40 2.43
N TYR A 254 5.81 -15.19 3.42
CA TYR A 254 7.11 -15.04 4.06
C TYR A 254 8.27 -15.18 3.06
N GLY A 255 8.21 -16.15 2.16
CA GLY A 255 9.20 -16.31 1.08
C GLY A 255 9.29 -15.06 0.19
N SER A 256 8.15 -14.47 -0.15
CA SER A 256 8.08 -13.22 -0.91
C SER A 256 8.69 -12.02 -0.16
N ILE A 257 8.51 -11.94 1.17
CA ILE A 257 9.18 -10.92 2.00
C ILE A 257 10.69 -11.13 1.97
N SER A 258 11.18 -12.37 2.06
CA SER A 258 12.62 -12.67 1.98
C SER A 258 13.22 -12.33 0.62
N TYR A 259 12.49 -12.57 -0.46
CA TYR A 259 12.85 -12.13 -1.81
C TYR A 259 12.97 -10.60 -1.89
N LEU A 260 11.97 -9.87 -1.42
CA LEU A 260 12.01 -8.41 -1.33
C LEU A 260 13.22 -7.90 -0.53
N ASP A 261 13.50 -8.52 0.62
CA ASP A 261 14.64 -8.15 1.45
C ASP A 261 15.96 -8.30 0.69
N ALA A 262 16.10 -9.35 -0.13
CA ALA A 262 17.26 -9.53 -0.99
C ALA A 262 17.37 -8.43 -2.07
N LEU A 263 16.26 -8.00 -2.67
CA LEU A 263 16.25 -6.89 -3.63
C LEU A 263 16.62 -5.55 -2.96
N ILE A 264 16.05 -5.29 -1.78
CA ILE A 264 16.38 -4.12 -0.96
C ILE A 264 17.88 -4.14 -0.60
N GLY A 265 18.42 -5.30 -0.25
CA GLY A 265 19.86 -5.47 0.00
C GLY A 265 20.72 -4.99 -1.16
N LYS A 266 20.36 -5.27 -2.41
CA LYS A 266 21.07 -4.78 -3.61
C LYS A 266 21.06 -3.25 -3.72
N LEU A 267 19.94 -2.60 -3.39
CA LEU A 267 19.85 -1.12 -3.39
C LEU A 267 20.77 -0.51 -2.32
N LEU A 268 20.72 -1.06 -1.09
CA LEU A 268 21.53 -0.57 0.02
C LEU A 268 23.03 -0.75 -0.26
N GLU A 269 23.43 -1.91 -0.77
CA GLU A 269 24.81 -2.18 -1.19
C GLU A 269 25.26 -1.21 -2.31
N THR A 270 24.37 -0.90 -3.26
CA THR A 270 24.68 0.05 -4.32
C THR A 270 24.93 1.44 -3.76
N LEU A 271 24.10 1.92 -2.81
CA LEU A 271 24.32 3.20 -2.12
C LEU A 271 25.67 3.25 -1.40
N GLU A 272 26.08 2.16 -0.74
CA GLU A 272 27.37 2.04 -0.08
C GLU A 272 28.51 2.12 -1.09
N ARG A 273 28.42 1.36 -2.20
CA ARG A 273 29.44 1.32 -3.27
C ARG A 273 29.66 2.66 -3.96
N ILE A 274 28.60 3.46 -4.14
CA ILE A 274 28.72 4.80 -4.76
C ILE A 274 29.02 5.90 -3.73
N GLY A 275 29.23 5.55 -2.44
CA GLY A 275 29.58 6.49 -1.38
C GLY A 275 28.46 7.48 -1.01
N LYS A 276 27.20 7.15 -1.27
CA LYS A 276 26.05 8.01 -0.98
C LYS A 276 25.28 7.60 0.29
N ARG A 277 25.58 6.45 0.90
CA ARG A 277 24.80 5.89 2.02
C ARG A 277 24.64 6.87 3.19
N GLU A 278 25.74 7.50 3.63
CA GLU A 278 25.77 8.39 4.80
C GLU A 278 24.96 9.68 4.60
N ASN A 279 24.83 10.15 3.37
CA ASN A 279 24.04 11.34 3.02
C ASN A 279 22.69 10.98 2.38
N THR A 280 22.13 9.81 2.71
CA THR A 280 20.85 9.36 2.18
C THR A 280 19.91 8.95 3.32
N VAL A 281 18.74 9.62 3.37
CA VAL A 281 17.61 9.17 4.17
C VAL A 281 16.94 8.00 3.46
N ILE A 282 16.72 6.90 4.17
CA ILE A 282 15.98 5.76 3.63
C ILE A 282 14.66 5.68 4.36
N VAL A 283 13.59 5.63 3.58
CA VAL A 283 12.21 5.42 4.06
C VAL A 283 11.71 4.11 3.50
N PHE A 284 11.23 3.22 4.36
CA PHE A 284 10.63 1.95 3.99
C PHE A 284 9.20 1.88 4.51
N THR A 285 8.23 1.55 3.63
CA THR A 285 6.83 1.34 3.99
C THR A 285 6.10 0.42 3.00
N SER A 286 4.86 0.04 3.31
CA SER A 286 3.89 -0.58 2.41
C SER A 286 2.74 0.37 2.13
N ASP A 287 2.01 0.16 1.04
CA ASP A 287 0.80 0.94 0.72
C ASP A 287 -0.41 0.52 1.56
N HIS A 288 -0.56 -0.74 1.88
CA HIS A 288 -1.56 -1.31 2.79
C HIS A 288 -1.09 -2.67 3.30
N GLY A 289 -1.84 -3.27 4.22
CA GLY A 289 -1.56 -4.59 4.75
C GLY A 289 -2.28 -5.72 4.01
N GLU A 290 -2.42 -6.87 4.70
CA GLU A 290 -2.94 -8.13 4.18
C GLU A 290 -3.59 -8.93 5.30
N MET A 291 -4.83 -9.41 5.09
CA MET A 291 -5.55 -10.24 6.06
C MET A 291 -4.96 -11.65 6.20
N LEU A 292 -4.45 -12.22 5.14
CA LEU A 292 -3.72 -13.50 5.07
C LEU A 292 -4.36 -14.65 5.89
N GLY A 293 -5.67 -14.79 5.78
CA GLY A 293 -6.46 -15.84 6.43
C GLY A 293 -7.05 -15.46 7.79
N GLU A 294 -6.70 -14.31 8.37
CA GLU A 294 -7.32 -13.85 9.62
C GLU A 294 -8.84 -13.72 9.45
N ARG A 295 -9.62 -14.26 10.39
CA ARG A 295 -11.10 -14.32 10.32
C ARG A 295 -11.64 -15.13 9.11
N GLY A 296 -10.79 -15.86 8.38
CA GLY A 296 -11.10 -16.45 7.07
C GLY A 296 -11.10 -15.44 5.92
N MET A 297 -10.61 -14.23 6.17
CA MET A 297 -10.51 -13.15 5.20
C MET A 297 -9.11 -13.15 4.56
N TRP A 298 -9.05 -12.69 3.32
CA TRP A 298 -7.84 -12.57 2.52
C TRP A 298 -7.77 -11.20 1.88
N PHE A 299 -6.58 -10.81 1.43
CA PHE A 299 -6.36 -9.53 0.76
C PHE A 299 -6.54 -8.34 1.72
N LYS A 300 -7.05 -7.23 1.23
CA LYS A 300 -7.22 -5.94 1.90
C LYS A 300 -8.66 -5.47 1.83
N LYS A 301 -8.90 -4.16 1.88
CA LYS A 301 -10.22 -3.49 1.80
C LYS A 301 -10.97 -3.44 3.14
N HIS A 302 -10.29 -3.82 4.24
CA HIS A 302 -10.82 -3.79 5.62
C HIS A 302 -10.15 -2.71 6.46
N PHE A 303 -10.78 -2.39 7.59
CA PHE A 303 -10.19 -1.52 8.60
C PHE A 303 -9.58 -2.28 9.79
N PHE A 304 -9.45 -3.60 9.70
CA PHE A 304 -8.70 -4.37 10.71
C PHE A 304 -7.20 -4.07 10.63
N GLU A 305 -6.51 -4.21 11.79
CA GLU A 305 -5.08 -3.92 11.90
C GLU A 305 -4.25 -4.61 10.81
N GLN A 306 -4.61 -5.85 10.42
CA GLN A 306 -3.91 -6.63 9.41
C GLN A 306 -3.92 -5.96 8.04
N SER A 307 -4.99 -5.28 7.69
CA SER A 307 -5.17 -4.61 6.40
C SER A 307 -4.71 -3.14 6.42
N LEU A 308 -4.84 -2.47 7.57
CA LEU A 308 -4.53 -1.04 7.72
C LEU A 308 -3.09 -0.75 8.15
N LYS A 309 -2.57 -1.56 9.10
CA LYS A 309 -1.28 -1.29 9.73
C LYS A 309 -0.13 -1.74 8.85
N VAL A 310 0.69 -0.78 8.44
CA VAL A 310 1.84 -0.97 7.55
C VAL A 310 3.15 -0.76 8.31
N PRO A 311 4.27 -1.35 7.87
CA PRO A 311 5.56 -0.99 8.40
C PRO A 311 5.94 0.43 7.99
N LEU A 312 6.60 1.17 8.89
CA LEU A 312 7.23 2.45 8.58
C LEU A 312 8.55 2.56 9.32
N ILE A 313 9.64 2.60 8.57
CA ILE A 313 11.01 2.71 9.08
C ILE A 313 11.70 3.86 8.36
N ILE A 314 12.29 4.79 9.11
CA ILE A 314 13.02 5.93 8.54
C ILE A 314 14.42 5.95 9.15
N THR A 315 15.46 6.04 8.30
CA THR A 315 16.86 6.12 8.74
C THR A 315 17.57 7.37 8.21
N GLY A 316 18.42 7.98 8.98
CA GLY A 316 19.21 9.18 8.59
C GLY A 316 18.52 10.50 8.94
N ALA A 317 19.20 11.62 8.76
CA ALA A 317 18.73 13.01 8.90
C ALA A 317 17.74 13.27 10.07
N GLY A 318 18.17 12.96 11.30
CA GLY A 318 17.35 13.20 12.51
C GLY A 318 16.52 12.00 12.96
N PHE A 319 16.33 10.99 12.11
CA PHE A 319 15.65 9.73 12.47
C PHE A 319 16.68 8.74 13.02
N ALA A 320 16.99 8.87 14.30
CA ALA A 320 17.96 8.00 15.00
C ALA A 320 17.36 6.62 15.29
N ALA A 321 18.22 5.66 15.62
CA ALA A 321 17.78 4.34 16.07
C ALA A 321 16.87 4.44 17.30
N GLY A 322 15.65 3.89 17.18
CA GLY A 322 14.64 3.94 18.25
C GLY A 322 13.25 3.56 17.76
N ARG A 323 12.27 3.79 18.63
CA ARG A 323 10.86 3.55 18.36
C ARG A 323 10.07 4.83 18.57
N ALA A 324 9.16 5.12 17.66
CA ALA A 324 8.22 6.24 17.77
C ALA A 324 6.84 5.68 18.16
N GLU A 325 6.30 6.17 19.28
CA GLU A 325 5.02 5.71 19.83
C GLU A 325 3.82 6.51 19.29
N THR A 326 4.05 7.73 18.79
CA THR A 326 3.01 8.52 18.12
C THR A 326 2.51 7.76 16.89
N PRO A 327 1.21 7.54 16.74
CA PRO A 327 0.66 6.93 15.54
C PRO A 327 0.98 7.76 14.29
N ALA A 328 1.54 7.11 13.29
CA ALA A 328 1.83 7.70 11.98
C ALA A 328 0.73 7.36 10.97
N SER A 329 0.63 8.17 9.95
CA SER A 329 -0.27 8.01 8.82
C SER A 329 0.50 8.16 7.52
N LEU A 330 0.17 7.42 6.46
CA LEU A 330 0.92 7.54 5.21
C LEU A 330 0.81 8.93 4.55
N VAL A 331 -0.23 9.71 4.83
CA VAL A 331 -0.33 11.12 4.41
C VAL A 331 0.76 12.02 5.03
N ASP A 332 1.40 11.56 6.11
CA ASP A 332 2.51 12.25 6.77
C ASP A 332 3.79 12.25 5.95
N LEU A 333 3.92 11.34 4.98
CA LEU A 333 5.16 11.22 4.21
C LEU A 333 5.46 12.46 3.37
N LEU A 334 4.44 13.11 2.78
CA LEU A 334 4.66 14.34 2.03
C LEU A 334 5.26 15.45 2.92
N PRO A 335 4.63 15.89 4.03
CA PRO A 335 5.21 16.91 4.89
C PRO A 335 6.53 16.48 5.53
N THR A 336 6.74 15.19 5.80
CA THR A 336 8.01 14.66 6.29
C THR A 336 9.12 14.79 5.23
N PHE A 337 8.86 14.48 3.96
CA PHE A 337 9.83 14.70 2.88
C PHE A 337 10.15 16.18 2.69
N MET A 338 9.16 17.06 2.84
CA MET A 338 9.39 18.51 2.82
C MET A 338 10.28 18.94 3.98
N GLY A 339 10.06 18.42 5.19
CA GLY A 339 10.90 18.68 6.38
C GLY A 339 12.34 18.20 6.19
N ILE A 340 12.55 17.01 5.60
CA ILE A 340 13.87 16.48 5.25
C ILE A 340 14.57 17.36 4.22
N ALA A 341 13.83 17.91 3.27
CA ALA A 341 14.35 18.78 2.21
C ALA A 341 14.51 20.25 2.67
N ASP A 342 14.17 20.59 3.91
CA ASP A 342 14.25 21.96 4.43
C ASP A 342 15.67 22.50 4.31
N GLY A 343 15.77 23.72 3.77
CA GLY A 343 17.04 24.37 3.39
C GLY A 343 16.98 24.99 1.99
N SER A 344 15.96 24.62 1.18
CA SER A 344 15.73 25.18 -0.16
C SER A 344 14.90 26.47 -0.17
N GLY A 345 14.33 26.88 0.98
CA GLY A 345 13.41 28.02 1.07
C GLY A 345 11.96 27.71 0.70
N TRP A 346 11.65 26.45 0.41
CA TRP A 346 10.29 25.97 0.16
C TRP A 346 9.76 25.24 1.41
N THR A 347 9.14 25.98 2.31
CA THR A 347 8.78 25.47 3.65
C THR A 347 7.28 25.32 3.87
N SER A 348 6.44 25.74 2.93
CA SER A 348 4.98 25.66 3.11
C SER A 348 4.30 25.00 1.94
N PRO A 349 3.40 24.03 2.19
CA PRO A 349 2.54 23.48 1.16
C PRO A 349 1.59 24.56 0.60
N VAL A 350 1.21 24.43 -0.67
CA VAL A 350 0.30 25.40 -1.34
C VAL A 350 -1.12 25.36 -0.78
N GLU A 351 -1.47 24.30 -0.07
CA GLU A 351 -2.76 24.08 0.58
C GLU A 351 -2.59 23.30 1.88
N LYS A 352 -3.64 23.23 2.70
CA LYS A 352 -3.64 22.45 3.93
C LYS A 352 -3.51 20.96 3.58
N LEU A 353 -2.55 20.29 4.20
CA LEU A 353 -2.41 18.84 4.16
C LEU A 353 -3.19 18.17 5.30
N ASP A 354 -3.53 16.87 5.12
CA ASP A 354 -4.06 16.04 6.20
C ASP A 354 -2.94 15.39 7.03
N GLY A 355 -1.73 15.33 6.48
CA GLY A 355 -0.53 14.81 7.15
C GLY A 355 0.27 15.88 7.88
N GLU A 356 1.17 15.43 8.75
CA GLU A 356 2.10 16.23 9.54
C GLU A 356 3.52 15.68 9.43
N ASP A 357 4.53 16.53 9.62
CA ASP A 357 5.94 16.10 9.61
C ASP A 357 6.23 15.19 10.81
N LEU A 358 6.56 13.93 10.53
CA LEU A 358 6.83 12.90 11.52
C LEU A 358 8.05 13.22 12.41
N SER A 359 8.98 14.04 11.95
CA SER A 359 10.14 14.45 12.74
C SER A 359 9.75 15.26 13.98
N THR A 360 8.64 15.98 13.94
CA THR A 360 8.11 16.76 15.07
C THR A 360 7.72 15.86 16.24
N PHE A 361 7.20 14.67 15.97
CA PHE A 361 6.76 13.72 16.99
C PHE A 361 7.90 12.97 17.66
N LEU A 362 9.12 13.01 17.11
CA LEU A 362 10.29 12.44 17.78
C LEU A 362 10.72 13.25 19.00
N THR A 363 10.40 14.55 19.02
CA THR A 363 10.71 15.46 20.13
C THR A 363 9.51 15.78 21.00
N SER A 364 8.30 15.64 20.45
CA SER A 364 7.02 15.93 21.13
C SER A 364 6.00 14.83 20.81
N PRO A 365 6.13 13.65 21.44
CA PRO A 365 5.22 12.52 21.18
C PRO A 365 3.78 12.85 21.54
N ASP A 366 2.85 12.42 20.68
CA ASP A 366 1.40 12.50 20.89
C ASP A 366 0.75 11.13 20.63
N LYS A 367 0.45 10.38 21.71
CA LYS A 367 -0.17 9.07 21.62
C LYS A 367 -1.67 9.12 21.28
N ASP A 368 -2.29 10.28 21.55
CA ASP A 368 -3.73 10.50 21.32
C ASP A 368 -4.01 11.19 19.98
N ARG A 369 -2.99 11.31 19.12
CA ARG A 369 -3.13 11.82 17.76
C ARG A 369 -4.23 11.10 17.01
N VAL A 370 -5.10 11.87 16.35
CA VAL A 370 -6.19 11.32 15.54
C VAL A 370 -5.66 10.86 14.17
N ILE A 371 -5.96 9.62 13.81
CA ILE A 371 -5.67 9.04 12.51
C ILE A 371 -6.96 8.74 11.77
N PHE A 372 -6.98 9.06 10.48
CA PHE A 372 -8.10 8.86 9.58
C PHE A 372 -7.80 7.84 8.50
N ALA A 373 -8.79 6.98 8.19
CA ALA A 373 -8.80 6.20 6.97
C ALA A 373 -10.22 6.14 6.39
N GLU A 374 -10.32 5.88 5.09
CA GLU A 374 -11.58 5.85 4.36
C GLU A 374 -11.61 4.70 3.35
N TYR A 375 -12.80 4.22 3.03
CA TYR A 375 -13.01 3.25 1.97
C TYR A 375 -14.22 3.65 1.12
N LEU A 376 -13.99 3.86 -0.17
CA LEU A 376 -14.92 4.51 -1.11
C LEU A 376 -15.07 3.71 -2.40
N ALA A 377 -14.57 2.46 -2.43
CA ALA A 377 -14.43 1.65 -3.63
C ALA A 377 -15.54 0.59 -3.79
N GLU A 378 -15.22 -0.59 -4.27
CA GLU A 378 -16.16 -1.69 -4.48
C GLU A 378 -16.67 -2.32 -3.19
N ALA A 379 -17.65 -3.22 -3.28
CA ALA A 379 -18.30 -3.94 -2.17
C ALA A 379 -18.96 -3.03 -1.11
N THR A 380 -19.23 -1.79 -1.46
CA THR A 380 -20.05 -0.87 -0.65
C THR A 380 -20.87 0.05 -1.56
N THR A 381 -21.90 0.68 -1.03
CA THR A 381 -22.73 1.68 -1.73
C THR A 381 -22.79 3.00 -0.98
N SER A 382 -22.04 3.08 0.13
CA SER A 382 -21.89 4.23 1.00
C SER A 382 -20.43 4.33 1.45
N PRO A 383 -19.88 5.52 1.65
CA PRO A 383 -18.54 5.69 2.25
C PRO A 383 -18.44 4.99 3.59
N ILE A 384 -17.27 4.44 3.87
CA ILE A 384 -16.93 3.88 5.18
C ILE A 384 -15.70 4.64 5.68
N PHE A 385 -15.78 5.12 6.90
CA PHE A 385 -14.76 5.94 7.54
C PHE A 385 -14.22 5.26 8.78
N MET A 386 -12.94 5.41 9.04
CA MET A 386 -12.29 4.98 10.26
C MET A 386 -11.60 6.18 10.91
N VAL A 387 -11.79 6.28 12.23
CA VAL A 387 -11.02 7.17 13.09
C VAL A 387 -10.38 6.37 14.20
N ARG A 388 -9.11 6.62 14.45
CA ARG A 388 -8.42 6.13 15.66
C ARG A 388 -7.95 7.30 16.48
N GLN A 389 -8.21 7.24 17.81
CA GLN A 389 -7.65 8.16 18.80
C GLN A 389 -7.20 7.37 20.03
N GLY A 390 -5.95 7.52 20.42
CA GLY A 390 -5.34 6.70 21.46
C GLY A 390 -5.48 5.21 21.15
N ARG A 391 -6.09 4.45 22.06
CA ARG A 391 -6.32 3.00 21.91
C ARG A 391 -7.63 2.64 21.21
N PHE A 392 -8.54 3.61 21.00
CA PHE A 392 -9.85 3.32 20.40
C PHE A 392 -9.85 3.57 18.90
N LYS A 393 -10.41 2.60 18.17
CA LYS A 393 -10.64 2.66 16.73
C LYS A 393 -12.12 2.51 16.44
N TYR A 394 -12.70 3.50 15.75
CA TYR A 394 -14.12 3.56 15.41
C TYR A 394 -14.30 3.54 13.90
N ILE A 395 -15.23 2.71 13.43
CA ILE A 395 -15.56 2.56 12.01
C ILE A 395 -17.03 2.92 11.84
N HIS A 396 -17.31 3.82 10.91
CA HIS A 396 -18.63 4.40 10.66
C HIS A 396 -19.03 4.30 9.19
N SER A 397 -20.27 3.94 8.94
CA SER A 397 -20.95 4.06 7.65
C SER A 397 -22.41 4.39 7.89
N GLU A 398 -23.06 5.11 6.96
CA GLU A 398 -24.51 5.39 7.04
C GLU A 398 -25.37 4.13 6.86
N THR A 399 -24.83 3.08 6.26
CA THR A 399 -25.58 1.87 5.90
C THR A 399 -25.29 0.67 6.80
N ASP A 400 -24.21 0.72 7.60
CA ASP A 400 -23.77 -0.42 8.40
C ASP A 400 -23.79 -0.09 9.90
N PRO A 401 -24.02 -1.08 10.75
CA PRO A 401 -23.78 -0.91 12.18
C PRO A 401 -22.35 -0.46 12.48
N PRO A 402 -22.13 0.47 13.41
CA PRO A 402 -20.80 0.94 13.75
C PRO A 402 -19.95 -0.16 14.43
N LEU A 403 -18.63 -0.03 14.30
CA LEU A 403 -17.68 -0.87 15.01
C LEU A 403 -16.79 0.01 15.87
N LEU A 404 -16.53 -0.43 17.10
CA LEU A 404 -15.62 0.23 18.04
C LEU A 404 -14.72 -0.83 18.68
N PHE A 405 -13.40 -0.64 18.58
CA PHE A 405 -12.42 -1.57 19.12
C PHE A 405 -11.43 -0.85 20.05
N ASP A 406 -10.97 -1.56 21.08
CA ASP A 406 -9.85 -1.18 21.93
C ASP A 406 -8.60 -1.94 21.46
N VAL A 407 -7.88 -1.40 20.49
CA VAL A 407 -6.78 -2.10 19.81
C VAL A 407 -5.53 -2.33 20.68
N GLU A 408 -5.46 -1.79 21.89
CA GLU A 408 -4.41 -2.11 22.85
C GLU A 408 -4.76 -3.33 23.70
N ASN A 409 -6.01 -3.42 24.16
CA ASN A 409 -6.46 -4.53 25.03
C ASN A 409 -7.07 -5.68 24.21
N ASP A 410 -7.52 -5.42 22.99
CA ASP A 410 -8.05 -6.40 22.03
C ASP A 410 -7.37 -6.17 20.65
N PRO A 411 -6.06 -6.47 20.53
CA PRO A 411 -5.29 -6.22 19.30
C PRO A 411 -5.74 -7.08 18.11
N ASP A 412 -6.50 -8.12 18.38
CA ASP A 412 -7.08 -8.98 17.35
C ASP A 412 -8.52 -8.55 16.98
N GLU A 413 -9.05 -7.46 17.58
CA GLU A 413 -10.34 -6.81 17.27
C GLU A 413 -11.53 -7.77 17.27
N ILE A 414 -11.58 -8.64 18.28
CA ILE A 414 -12.61 -9.69 18.39
C ILE A 414 -13.92 -9.10 18.96
N ASN A 415 -13.79 -8.11 19.85
CA ASN A 415 -14.91 -7.60 20.62
C ASN A 415 -15.35 -6.22 20.12
N ASN A 416 -16.47 -6.17 19.39
CA ASN A 416 -17.09 -4.89 19.05
C ASN A 416 -17.73 -4.26 20.30
N LEU A 417 -17.23 -3.09 20.68
CA LEU A 417 -17.67 -2.32 21.86
C LEU A 417 -18.77 -1.30 21.52
N ALA A 418 -19.11 -1.12 20.24
CA ALA A 418 -20.14 -0.17 19.83
C ALA A 418 -21.52 -0.53 20.42
N GLY A 419 -22.24 0.47 20.90
CA GLY A 419 -23.55 0.32 21.56
C GLY A 419 -23.49 -0.18 23.00
N LEU A 420 -22.32 -0.46 23.58
CA LEU A 420 -22.20 -0.80 24.98
C LEU A 420 -22.27 0.48 25.85
N PRO A 421 -23.10 0.52 26.90
CA PRO A 421 -23.29 1.73 27.72
C PRO A 421 -22.01 2.31 28.30
N GLU A 422 -21.08 1.45 28.70
CA GLU A 422 -19.77 1.84 29.27
C GLU A 422 -18.83 2.51 28.27
N HIS A 423 -19.08 2.37 26.97
CA HIS A 423 -18.29 2.97 25.89
C HIS A 423 -19.01 4.07 25.13
N SER A 424 -20.24 4.43 25.51
CA SER A 424 -21.11 5.38 24.79
C SER A 424 -20.50 6.79 24.65
N GLU A 425 -19.78 7.28 25.65
CA GLU A 425 -19.13 8.60 25.62
C GLU A 425 -17.98 8.61 24.56
N MET A 426 -17.17 7.56 24.55
CA MET A 426 -16.07 7.42 23.59
C MET A 426 -16.59 7.22 22.17
N GLU A 427 -17.63 6.40 22.00
CA GLU A 427 -18.28 6.19 20.69
C GLU A 427 -18.81 7.51 20.12
N GLU A 428 -19.52 8.30 20.94
CA GLU A 428 -20.07 9.59 20.49
C GLU A 428 -18.96 10.61 20.19
N GLN A 429 -17.88 10.63 20.98
CA GLN A 429 -16.71 11.47 20.70
C GLN A 429 -16.11 11.15 19.32
N LEU A 430 -15.82 9.87 19.04
CA LEU A 430 -15.22 9.45 17.79
C LEU A 430 -16.18 9.63 16.60
N ARG A 431 -17.47 9.38 16.83
CA ARG A 431 -18.52 9.65 15.84
C ARG A 431 -18.57 11.13 15.47
N SER A 432 -18.49 12.02 16.45
CA SER A 432 -18.47 13.46 16.20
C SER A 432 -17.27 13.88 15.32
N ILE A 433 -16.08 13.30 15.56
CA ILE A 433 -14.89 13.55 14.73
C ILE A 433 -15.14 13.12 13.27
N VAL A 434 -15.79 11.96 13.05
CA VAL A 434 -16.16 11.50 11.69
C VAL A 434 -17.11 12.50 11.02
N LEU A 435 -18.18 12.90 11.71
CA LEU A 435 -19.19 13.79 11.15
C LEU A 435 -18.70 15.23 10.92
N GLU A 436 -17.69 15.69 11.67
CA GLU A 436 -17.01 16.96 11.41
C GLU A 436 -16.07 16.90 10.19
N LYS A 437 -15.45 15.72 9.94
CA LYS A 437 -14.48 15.56 8.86
C LYS A 437 -15.15 15.32 7.51
N TRP A 438 -16.26 14.56 7.44
CA TRP A 438 -16.87 14.13 6.19
C TRP A 438 -18.39 14.40 6.12
N ASP A 439 -18.84 14.87 4.97
CA ASP A 439 -20.24 14.83 4.56
C ASP A 439 -20.45 13.58 3.69
N SER A 440 -21.01 12.52 4.29
CA SER A 440 -21.24 11.23 3.62
C SER A 440 -22.20 11.35 2.43
N THR A 441 -23.19 12.25 2.50
CA THR A 441 -24.17 12.46 1.42
C THR A 441 -23.52 13.12 0.22
N GLU A 442 -22.82 14.23 0.42
CA GLU A 442 -22.09 14.93 -0.66
C GLU A 442 -21.06 14.00 -1.29
N LEU A 443 -20.28 13.29 -0.47
CA LEU A 443 -19.25 12.39 -0.95
C LEU A 443 -19.82 11.23 -1.78
N THR A 444 -20.97 10.66 -1.36
CA THR A 444 -21.67 9.62 -2.13
C THR A 444 -22.07 10.13 -3.52
N GLU A 445 -22.59 11.36 -3.61
CA GLU A 445 -22.95 11.95 -4.90
C GLU A 445 -21.74 12.19 -5.80
N ARG A 446 -20.62 12.67 -5.24
CA ARG A 446 -19.35 12.87 -5.95
C ARG A 446 -18.79 11.56 -6.49
N ILE A 447 -18.78 10.50 -5.68
CA ILE A 447 -18.32 9.17 -6.09
C ILE A 447 -19.16 8.63 -7.23
N ARG A 448 -20.48 8.62 -7.09
CA ARG A 448 -21.43 8.15 -8.13
C ARG A 448 -21.30 8.95 -9.44
N LEU A 449 -21.10 10.26 -9.34
CA LEU A 449 -20.86 11.09 -10.52
C LEU A 449 -19.52 10.73 -11.19
N SER A 450 -18.47 10.55 -10.41
CA SER A 450 -17.15 10.14 -10.90
C SER A 450 -17.22 8.78 -11.62
N GLN A 451 -17.90 7.78 -11.03
CA GLN A 451 -18.09 6.46 -11.64
C GLN A 451 -18.85 6.56 -12.98
N ARG A 452 -19.95 7.33 -13.04
CA ARG A 452 -20.71 7.55 -14.30
C ARG A 452 -19.86 8.20 -15.39
N ARG A 453 -19.03 9.21 -15.03
CA ARG A 453 -18.12 9.88 -15.98
C ARG A 453 -17.09 8.91 -16.56
N ARG A 454 -16.40 8.17 -15.70
CA ARG A 454 -15.35 7.21 -16.09
C ARG A 454 -15.92 6.07 -16.94
N ARG A 455 -17.13 5.57 -16.63
CA ARG A 455 -17.83 4.58 -17.44
C ARG A 455 -18.18 5.10 -18.80
N LEU A 456 -18.65 6.35 -18.92
CA LEU A 456 -18.93 6.95 -20.22
C LEU A 456 -17.65 7.05 -21.07
N VAL A 457 -16.51 7.45 -20.48
CA VAL A 457 -15.23 7.49 -21.17
C VAL A 457 -14.83 6.09 -21.63
N LEU A 458 -14.88 5.09 -20.74
CA LEU A 458 -14.55 3.70 -21.06
C LEU A 458 -15.43 3.16 -22.22
N GLU A 459 -16.73 3.41 -22.18
CA GLU A 459 -17.63 2.99 -23.26
C GLU A 459 -17.35 3.71 -24.58
N SER A 460 -16.97 4.98 -24.54
CA SER A 460 -16.58 5.71 -25.74
C SER A 460 -15.33 5.16 -26.38
N ASP A 461 -14.35 4.74 -25.57
CA ASP A 461 -13.11 4.15 -26.05
C ASP A 461 -13.31 2.80 -26.76
N LYS A 462 -14.37 2.07 -26.43
CA LYS A 462 -14.77 0.83 -27.12
C LYS A 462 -15.28 1.08 -28.55
N GLN A 463 -15.64 2.31 -28.92
CA GLN A 463 -16.21 2.66 -30.22
C GLN A 463 -15.14 3.01 -31.27
N GLY A 464 -13.85 3.01 -30.92
CA GLY A 464 -12.77 3.40 -31.83
C GLY A 464 -11.41 2.89 -31.40
N THR A 465 -10.37 3.59 -31.82
CA THR A 465 -9.01 3.30 -31.37
C THR A 465 -8.78 3.98 -30.02
N ARG A 466 -8.54 3.18 -29.00
CA ARG A 466 -8.27 3.69 -27.66
C ARG A 466 -6.87 4.29 -27.56
N PRO A 467 -6.72 5.52 -27.05
CA PRO A 467 -5.40 6.06 -26.75
C PRO A 467 -4.80 5.30 -25.54
N ARG A 468 -3.51 5.10 -25.56
CA ARG A 468 -2.78 4.48 -24.45
C ARG A 468 -2.41 5.54 -23.41
N TRP A 469 -2.65 5.25 -22.16
CA TRP A 469 -2.23 6.08 -21.04
C TRP A 469 -1.05 5.48 -20.25
N ASN A 470 -0.75 4.21 -20.49
CA ASN A 470 0.40 3.57 -19.85
C ASN A 470 1.68 4.28 -20.26
N HIS A 471 2.60 4.43 -19.32
CA HIS A 471 3.92 4.99 -19.57
C HIS A 471 4.75 4.04 -20.43
N ASP A 472 5.26 4.54 -21.57
CA ASP A 472 6.20 3.86 -22.44
C ASP A 472 7.51 4.65 -22.46
N GLU A 473 8.64 4.01 -22.13
CA GLU A 473 9.96 4.69 -22.09
C GLU A 473 10.47 5.12 -23.46
N GLU A 474 10.10 4.38 -24.52
CA GLU A 474 10.48 4.69 -25.90
C GLU A 474 9.26 4.65 -26.83
N PRO A 475 9.19 5.55 -27.84
CA PRO A 475 8.17 5.48 -28.87
C PRO A 475 8.24 4.13 -29.59
N GLY A 476 7.21 3.31 -29.43
CA GLY A 476 7.10 1.98 -30.05
C GLY A 476 7.50 0.81 -29.15
N SER A 477 7.86 1.02 -27.87
CA SER A 477 7.97 -0.08 -26.93
C SER A 477 6.56 -0.56 -26.53
N ASP A 478 6.18 -1.74 -27.03
CA ASP A 478 4.90 -2.39 -26.70
C ASP A 478 4.96 -3.19 -25.39
N VAL A 479 5.78 -2.79 -24.46
CA VAL A 479 5.96 -3.51 -23.20
C VAL A 479 4.81 -3.21 -22.25
N VAL A 480 3.75 -3.97 -22.40
CA VAL A 480 2.67 -4.06 -21.41
C VAL A 480 2.92 -5.32 -20.58
N TRP A 481 2.87 -5.21 -19.26
CA TRP A 481 3.20 -6.32 -18.37
C TRP A 481 2.17 -7.44 -18.42
N TYR A 482 0.88 -7.14 -18.41
CA TYR A 482 -0.07 -8.16 -18.82
C TYR A 482 -0.45 -7.93 -20.30
N ARG A 483 -0.12 -8.94 -21.11
CA ARG A 483 -0.16 -8.84 -22.58
C ARG A 483 -1.24 -9.75 -23.14
N GLY A 484 -1.99 -9.22 -24.09
CA GLY A 484 -2.99 -9.97 -24.82
C GLY A 484 -4.39 -9.84 -24.25
N GLU A 485 -5.26 -10.76 -24.62
CA GLU A 485 -6.64 -10.82 -24.14
C GLU A 485 -6.69 -11.47 -22.76
N GLY A 486 -7.55 -10.95 -21.88
CA GLY A 486 -7.77 -11.47 -20.54
C GLY A 486 -7.61 -10.43 -19.46
N SER A 487 -7.98 -10.79 -18.24
CA SER A 487 -7.86 -9.94 -17.06
C SER A 487 -6.45 -9.97 -16.47
N TYR A 488 -6.14 -9.02 -15.58
CA TYR A 488 -4.92 -9.04 -14.77
C TYR A 488 -4.73 -10.40 -14.07
N ASN A 489 -5.79 -10.93 -13.47
CA ASN A 489 -5.72 -12.22 -12.77
C ASN A 489 -5.30 -13.36 -13.69
N GLU A 490 -5.78 -13.43 -14.93
CA GLU A 490 -5.34 -14.46 -15.87
C GLU A 490 -3.85 -14.38 -16.18
N TRP A 491 -3.27 -13.18 -16.23
CA TRP A 491 -1.84 -12.99 -16.39
C TRP A 491 -1.07 -13.24 -15.11
N ALA A 492 -1.56 -12.81 -13.95
CA ALA A 492 -0.94 -13.03 -12.65
C ALA A 492 -0.80 -14.54 -12.33
N PHE A 493 -1.76 -15.37 -12.80
CA PHE A 493 -1.71 -16.82 -12.65
C PHE A 493 -0.91 -17.58 -13.73
N ARG A 494 -0.32 -16.87 -14.70
CA ARG A 494 0.61 -17.46 -15.68
C ARG A 494 2.03 -17.48 -15.12
N PHE A 495 2.29 -18.37 -14.19
CA PHE A 495 3.64 -18.60 -13.66
C PHE A 495 4.23 -19.90 -14.20
N LEU A 496 5.54 -20.03 -14.14
CA LEU A 496 6.23 -21.27 -14.46
C LEU A 496 6.38 -22.08 -13.17
N PRO A 497 5.69 -23.21 -13.03
CA PRO A 497 5.92 -24.11 -11.88
C PRO A 497 7.32 -24.70 -11.98
N ILE A 498 7.84 -25.18 -10.85
CA ILE A 498 9.08 -25.96 -10.86
C ILE A 498 8.81 -27.22 -11.68
N SER A 499 9.69 -27.48 -12.66
CA SER A 499 9.66 -28.77 -13.35
C SER A 499 10.05 -29.85 -12.34
N GLU A 500 9.22 -30.89 -12.19
CA GLU A 500 9.63 -32.09 -11.48
C GLU A 500 10.91 -32.60 -12.15
N GLU A 501 11.99 -32.79 -11.38
CA GLU A 501 13.17 -33.42 -11.90
C GLU A 501 12.73 -34.80 -12.46
N PRO A 502 13.16 -35.16 -13.67
CA PRO A 502 12.89 -36.51 -14.15
C PRO A 502 13.60 -37.50 -13.21
N ASN A 503 12.81 -38.34 -12.52
CA ASN A 503 13.29 -39.41 -11.68
C ASN A 503 14.28 -40.36 -12.43
#